data_a6572481c60cd406ab7500ce2fc339db
#
_entry.id   a6572481c60cd406ab7500ce2fc339db
#
_cell.length_a   1.000
_cell.length_b   1.000
_cell.length_c   1.000
_cell.angle_alpha   90.00
_cell.angle_beta   90.00
_cell.angle_gamma   90.00
#
_symmetry.space_group_name_H-M   'P 1'
#
loop_
_entity.id
_entity.type
_entity.pdbx_description
1 polymer ?
#
loop_
_entity_poly.entity_id
_entity_poly.type
_entity_poly.pdbx_seq_one_letter_code
_entity_poly.pdbx_strand_id
1 'polypeptide(L)'
;MKSLHVGVLLVLALSLSAAVAEDLPGRVKGATRPKTSPGYSSYTLVSAAWDAFNGKENRRAIALANQCVKDYAAAAVDQQKSLRELPPANMINDYWALNDVATALFIRGRALEKLNDSGAARITYAEILKRYPYAQCWDPKDVYWSVAAAARDRIQCIDQHIDFGDYKSSTLTSKGWDSLKQNRSMAALAYADKCIELYGEKAKEMQMSLRDFPSSGLEWEYWALNDVGTCLFIKGQALAKMGKEAEANRAFQDILGSYGYAQCWDNNGQWFWKLGDAARKLLYKNKEI
;
A
#
# COMPACT_ATOMS: atom_id res chain seq x y z
N MET A 1 29.18 23.86 41.39
CA MET A 1 29.22 23.58 39.95
C MET A 1 28.20 22.51 39.67
N LYS A 2 27.01 22.91 39.13
CA LYS A 2 25.92 21.98 38.78
C LYS A 2 25.98 21.79 37.27
N SER A 3 26.26 20.56 36.86
CA SER A 3 26.24 20.14 35.46
C SER A 3 24.80 20.00 34.99
N LEU A 4 24.38 20.85 34.05
CA LEU A 4 23.10 20.69 33.30
C LEU A 4 23.34 19.61 32.27
N HIS A 5 22.69 18.45 32.46
CA HIS A 5 22.51 17.46 31.41
C HIS A 5 21.33 17.93 30.54
N VAL A 6 21.64 18.43 29.37
CA VAL A 6 20.65 18.64 28.29
C VAL A 6 20.34 17.27 27.72
N GLY A 7 19.22 16.70 28.13
CA GLY A 7 18.67 15.52 27.54
C GLY A 7 18.15 15.85 26.13
N VAL A 8 18.85 15.38 25.11
CA VAL A 8 18.33 15.34 23.75
C VAL A 8 17.20 14.31 23.75
N LEU A 9 15.97 14.79 23.84
CA LEU A 9 14.79 13.99 23.52
C LEU A 9 14.84 13.68 22.01
N LEU A 10 15.39 12.52 21.68
CA LEU A 10 15.21 11.91 20.37
C LEU A 10 13.73 11.56 20.27
N VAL A 11 12.94 12.42 19.64
CA VAL A 11 11.56 12.12 19.27
C VAL A 11 11.64 11.04 18.21
N LEU A 12 11.53 9.81 18.64
CA LEU A 12 11.14 8.67 17.82
C LEU A 12 9.69 8.91 17.34
N ALA A 13 9.53 9.77 16.34
CA ALA A 13 8.33 9.86 15.52
C ALA A 13 8.34 8.63 14.64
N LEU A 14 7.92 7.55 15.19
CA LEU A 14 7.87 6.23 14.61
C LEU A 14 6.62 6.10 13.78
N SER A 15 6.83 5.98 12.48
CA SER A 15 7.17 4.69 11.85
C SER A 15 5.99 3.79 11.47
N LEU A 16 4.70 4.11 11.70
CA LEU A 16 3.58 3.43 11.04
C LEU A 16 3.31 4.01 9.64
N SER A 17 3.65 5.28 9.41
CA SER A 17 3.56 5.90 8.08
C SER A 17 4.70 5.47 7.15
N ALA A 18 5.86 5.15 7.70
CA ALA A 18 7.06 4.89 6.91
C ALA A 18 7.06 3.52 6.21
N ALA A 19 6.54 2.47 6.86
CA ALA A 19 6.43 1.14 6.24
C ALA A 19 5.34 1.10 5.16
N VAL A 20 4.26 1.89 5.34
CA VAL A 20 3.17 2.02 4.37
C VAL A 20 3.60 2.79 3.12
N ALA A 21 4.54 3.73 3.26
CA ALA A 21 4.98 4.57 2.15
C ALA A 21 5.99 3.88 1.24
N GLU A 22 6.72 2.86 1.70
CA GLU A 22 7.73 2.17 0.87
C GLU A 22 7.12 1.43 -0.32
N ASP A 23 5.86 1.02 -0.25
CA ASP A 23 5.29 0.02 -1.14
C ASP A 23 3.98 0.45 -1.83
N LEU A 24 3.66 1.76 -1.87
CA LEU A 24 2.50 2.26 -2.59
C LEU A 24 2.75 2.36 -4.12
N PRO A 25 1.76 2.00 -4.97
CA PRO A 25 1.91 2.08 -6.42
C PRO A 25 2.11 3.51 -6.93
N GLY A 26 2.87 3.65 -8.01
CA GLY A 26 3.16 4.95 -8.65
C GLY A 26 4.28 5.75 -7.99
N ARG A 27 5.20 5.08 -7.28
CA ARG A 27 6.36 5.72 -6.63
C ARG A 27 7.40 6.22 -7.63
N VAL A 28 7.91 7.42 -7.38
CA VAL A 28 9.01 8.01 -8.14
C VAL A 28 10.18 8.26 -7.19
N LYS A 29 11.29 7.52 -7.39
CA LYS A 29 12.52 7.69 -6.61
C LYS A 29 13.38 8.83 -7.15
N GLY A 30 14.15 9.48 -6.28
CA GLY A 30 15.17 10.47 -6.67
C GLY A 30 14.63 11.90 -6.87
N ALA A 31 13.41 12.18 -6.47
CA ALA A 31 12.88 13.55 -6.50
C ALA A 31 13.37 14.37 -5.28
N THR A 32 13.67 15.63 -5.49
CA THR A 32 14.11 16.52 -4.43
C THR A 32 12.95 16.95 -3.53
N ARG A 33 13.25 17.17 -2.23
CA ARG A 33 12.26 17.69 -1.27
C ARG A 33 11.59 18.98 -1.78
N PRO A 34 10.27 19.16 -1.57
CA PRO A 34 9.57 20.40 -1.94
C PRO A 34 10.23 21.63 -1.34
N LYS A 35 10.39 22.68 -2.15
CA LYS A 35 10.81 24.00 -1.66
C LYS A 35 9.64 24.63 -0.92
N THR A 36 9.85 25.03 0.33
CA THR A 36 8.85 25.76 1.12
C THR A 36 8.83 27.22 0.71
N SER A 37 7.64 27.75 0.40
CA SER A 37 7.44 29.20 0.30
C SER A 37 7.22 29.80 1.70
N PRO A 38 7.69 31.03 1.98
CA PRO A 38 7.49 31.69 3.28
C PRO A 38 6.01 32.04 3.50
N GLY A 39 5.51 31.77 4.70
CA GLY A 39 4.14 32.05 5.11
C GLY A 39 3.38 30.78 5.48
N TYR A 40 2.10 30.89 5.88
CA TYR A 40 1.21 29.73 6.05
C TYR A 40 0.95 29.08 4.69
N SER A 41 1.96 28.39 4.20
CA SER A 41 1.88 27.68 2.92
C SER A 41 0.99 26.46 3.08
N SER A 42 0.41 25.99 1.99
CA SER A 42 -0.30 24.71 1.95
C SER A 42 0.53 23.57 2.57
N TYR A 43 1.84 23.57 2.31
CA TYR A 43 2.78 22.62 2.92
C TYR A 43 2.79 22.67 4.46
N THR A 44 2.77 23.86 5.08
CA THR A 44 2.73 24.00 6.54
C THR A 44 1.44 23.41 7.12
N LEU A 45 0.32 23.66 6.46
CA LEU A 45 -0.98 23.09 6.87
C LEU A 45 -1.00 21.56 6.73
N VAL A 46 -0.48 21.03 5.64
CA VAL A 46 -0.39 19.57 5.41
C VAL A 46 0.54 18.91 6.42
N SER A 47 1.72 19.50 6.66
CA SER A 47 2.66 18.99 7.66
C SER A 47 2.03 18.96 9.06
N ALA A 48 1.40 20.07 9.47
CA ALA A 48 0.70 20.14 10.76
C ALA A 48 -0.50 19.16 10.84
N ALA A 49 -1.19 18.92 9.71
CA ALA A 49 -2.27 17.94 9.66
C ALA A 49 -1.74 16.50 9.82
N TRP A 50 -0.60 16.16 9.21
CA TRP A 50 0.07 14.89 9.44
C TRP A 50 0.52 14.71 10.89
N ASP A 51 1.12 15.75 11.49
CA ASP A 51 1.55 15.71 12.90
C ASP A 51 0.36 15.49 13.83
N ALA A 52 -0.74 16.20 13.62
CA ALA A 52 -1.97 16.02 14.39
C ALA A 52 -2.56 14.62 14.22
N PHE A 53 -2.58 14.08 12.99
CA PHE A 53 -3.06 12.73 12.70
C PHE A 53 -2.20 11.68 13.41
N ASN A 54 -0.87 11.79 13.31
CA ASN A 54 0.08 10.89 13.96
C ASN A 54 0.00 10.98 15.49
N GLY A 55 -0.27 12.18 16.02
CA GLY A 55 -0.55 12.44 17.44
C GLY A 55 -1.95 11.98 17.89
N LYS A 56 -2.74 11.32 17.01
CA LYS A 56 -4.13 10.88 17.27
C LYS A 56 -5.12 12.02 17.53
N GLU A 57 -4.76 13.26 17.18
CA GLU A 57 -5.61 14.45 17.26
C GLU A 57 -6.51 14.57 16.01
N ASN A 58 -7.32 13.54 15.73
CA ASN A 58 -8.03 13.39 14.47
C ASN A 58 -8.91 14.59 14.10
N ARG A 59 -9.60 15.22 15.07
CA ARG A 59 -10.40 16.42 14.80
C ARG A 59 -9.55 17.62 14.38
N ARG A 60 -8.39 17.79 14.98
CA ARG A 60 -7.42 18.84 14.61
C ARG A 60 -6.83 18.57 13.21
N ALA A 61 -6.48 17.33 12.90
CA ALA A 61 -6.04 16.94 11.56
C ALA A 61 -7.08 17.30 10.49
N ILE A 62 -8.37 17.01 10.76
CA ILE A 62 -9.48 17.38 9.87
C ILE A 62 -9.58 18.92 9.69
N ALA A 63 -9.47 19.67 10.78
CA ALA A 63 -9.57 21.15 10.72
C ALA A 63 -8.44 21.77 9.87
N LEU A 64 -7.20 21.32 10.08
CA LEU A 64 -6.03 21.76 9.30
C LEU A 64 -6.14 21.37 7.82
N ALA A 65 -6.59 20.14 7.53
CA ALA A 65 -6.84 19.69 6.17
C ALA A 65 -7.93 20.52 5.48
N ASN A 66 -9.03 20.82 6.16
CA ASN A 66 -10.10 21.66 5.64
C ASN A 66 -9.61 23.09 5.35
N GLN A 67 -8.73 23.65 6.20
CA GLN A 67 -8.14 24.96 5.95
C GLN A 67 -7.28 24.94 4.69
N CYS A 68 -6.43 23.91 4.52
CA CYS A 68 -5.63 23.75 3.30
C CYS A 68 -6.52 23.69 2.04
N VAL A 69 -7.57 22.87 2.07
CA VAL A 69 -8.50 22.75 0.95
C VAL A 69 -9.21 24.10 0.68
N LYS A 70 -9.69 24.77 1.72
CA LYS A 70 -10.37 26.07 1.58
C LYS A 70 -9.49 27.11 0.90
N ASP A 71 -8.22 27.20 1.29
CA ASP A 71 -7.34 28.28 0.85
C ASP A 71 -6.72 27.99 -0.53
N TYR A 72 -6.50 26.70 -0.89
CA TYR A 72 -5.69 26.33 -2.05
C TYR A 72 -6.42 25.50 -3.11
N ALA A 73 -7.71 25.13 -2.93
CA ALA A 73 -8.41 24.28 -3.89
C ALA A 73 -8.50 24.89 -5.30
N ALA A 74 -8.62 26.21 -5.42
CA ALA A 74 -8.67 26.88 -6.72
C ALA A 74 -7.36 26.67 -7.50
N ALA A 75 -6.21 26.94 -6.85
CA ALA A 75 -4.89 26.74 -7.45
C ALA A 75 -4.66 25.27 -7.78
N ALA A 76 -5.07 24.34 -6.90
CA ALA A 76 -4.96 22.90 -7.13
C ALA A 76 -5.74 22.42 -8.37
N VAL A 77 -6.96 22.93 -8.55
CA VAL A 77 -7.78 22.63 -9.73
C VAL A 77 -7.14 23.16 -11.02
N ASP A 78 -6.58 24.36 -10.99
CA ASP A 78 -5.93 24.94 -12.17
C ASP A 78 -4.64 24.17 -12.52
N GLN A 79 -3.84 23.76 -11.53
CA GLN A 79 -2.71 22.89 -11.74
C GLN A 79 -3.13 21.52 -12.29
N GLN A 80 -4.20 20.93 -11.76
CA GLN A 80 -4.72 19.65 -12.27
C GLN A 80 -5.16 19.75 -13.74
N LYS A 81 -5.83 20.84 -14.14
CA LYS A 81 -6.28 21.05 -15.52
C LYS A 81 -5.12 21.14 -16.53
N SER A 82 -3.96 21.59 -16.09
CA SER A 82 -2.76 21.68 -16.95
C SER A 82 -2.11 20.33 -17.23
N LEU A 83 -2.48 19.28 -16.47
CA LEU A 83 -1.94 17.94 -16.62
C LEU A 83 -2.84 17.03 -17.46
N ARG A 84 -2.24 16.12 -18.23
CA ARG A 84 -2.91 15.02 -18.94
C ARG A 84 -2.51 13.65 -18.38
N GLU A 85 -1.39 13.60 -17.66
CA GLU A 85 -0.81 12.42 -17.02
C GLU A 85 -0.01 12.85 -15.78
N LEU A 86 0.56 11.90 -15.06
CA LEU A 86 1.43 12.19 -13.92
C LEU A 86 2.65 13.00 -14.39
N PRO A 87 2.99 14.11 -13.70
CA PRO A 87 4.16 14.89 -14.06
C PRO A 87 5.45 14.10 -13.86
N PRO A 88 6.48 14.34 -14.71
CA PRO A 88 7.79 13.72 -14.52
C PRO A 88 8.41 14.14 -13.19
N ALA A 89 9.30 13.30 -12.66
CA ALA A 89 9.86 13.42 -11.31
C ALA A 89 10.44 14.81 -10.99
N ASN A 90 11.12 15.42 -11.95
CA ASN A 90 11.74 16.74 -11.81
C ASN A 90 10.73 17.91 -11.79
N MET A 91 9.47 17.69 -12.17
CA MET A 91 8.41 18.69 -12.23
C MET A 91 7.35 18.54 -11.13
N ILE A 92 7.42 17.50 -10.31
CA ILE A 92 6.38 17.23 -9.29
C ILE A 92 6.18 18.42 -8.35
N ASN A 93 7.27 19.11 -7.99
CA ASN A 93 7.22 20.26 -7.08
C ASN A 93 6.54 21.50 -7.67
N ASP A 94 6.41 21.59 -8.98
CA ASP A 94 5.73 22.72 -9.65
C ASP A 94 4.21 22.66 -9.41
N TYR A 95 3.70 21.48 -9.08
CA TYR A 95 2.29 21.20 -8.79
C TYR A 95 1.98 21.17 -7.29
N TRP A 96 2.62 22.08 -6.55
CA TRP A 96 2.57 22.11 -5.08
C TRP A 96 1.14 22.19 -4.52
N ALA A 97 0.26 23.06 -5.08
CA ALA A 97 -1.10 23.20 -4.58
C ALA A 97 -1.94 21.92 -4.85
N LEU A 98 -1.79 21.33 -6.03
CA LEU A 98 -2.42 20.05 -6.38
C LEU A 98 -2.03 18.96 -5.38
N ASN A 99 -0.73 18.83 -5.13
CA ASN A 99 -0.17 17.82 -4.26
C ASN A 99 -0.62 18.00 -2.81
N ASP A 100 -0.54 19.22 -2.30
CA ASP A 100 -0.88 19.54 -0.91
C ASP A 100 -2.38 19.41 -0.64
N VAL A 101 -3.25 19.91 -1.55
CA VAL A 101 -4.70 19.79 -1.39
C VAL A 101 -5.17 18.34 -1.42
N ALA A 102 -4.65 17.55 -2.36
CA ALA A 102 -4.99 16.13 -2.43
C ALA A 102 -4.48 15.37 -1.19
N THR A 103 -3.27 15.70 -0.70
CA THR A 103 -2.71 15.12 0.52
C THR A 103 -3.55 15.53 1.76
N ALA A 104 -3.97 16.77 1.86
CA ALA A 104 -4.87 17.24 2.92
C ALA A 104 -6.20 16.46 2.92
N LEU A 105 -6.80 16.26 1.74
CA LEU A 105 -7.99 15.42 1.60
C LEU A 105 -7.73 13.98 2.04
N PHE A 106 -6.56 13.42 1.69
CA PHE A 106 -6.19 12.07 2.13
C PHE A 106 -6.07 11.96 3.64
N ILE A 107 -5.40 12.93 4.29
CA ILE A 107 -5.31 13.00 5.77
C ILE A 107 -6.70 13.12 6.39
N ARG A 108 -7.58 13.96 5.84
CA ARG A 108 -8.98 14.11 6.29
C ARG A 108 -9.71 12.77 6.24
N GLY A 109 -9.59 12.05 5.12
CA GLY A 109 -10.19 10.73 4.98
C GLY A 109 -9.69 9.74 6.02
N ARG A 110 -8.38 9.67 6.24
CA ARG A 110 -7.76 8.82 7.26
C ARG A 110 -8.21 9.17 8.68
N ALA A 111 -8.32 10.46 8.99
CA ALA A 111 -8.80 10.93 10.31
C ALA A 111 -10.28 10.61 10.53
N LEU A 112 -11.13 10.73 9.49
CA LEU A 112 -12.53 10.32 9.53
C LEU A 112 -12.68 8.81 9.78
N GLU A 113 -11.88 7.96 9.14
CA GLU A 113 -11.87 6.52 9.43
C GLU A 113 -11.52 6.25 10.90
N LYS A 114 -10.54 6.96 11.48
CA LYS A 114 -10.19 6.84 12.90
C LYS A 114 -11.31 7.29 13.85
N LEU A 115 -12.22 8.11 13.35
CA LEU A 115 -13.43 8.53 14.08
C LEU A 115 -14.65 7.64 13.76
N ASN A 116 -14.44 6.52 13.04
CA ASN A 116 -15.48 5.58 12.60
C ASN A 116 -16.53 6.18 11.64
N ASP A 117 -16.21 7.29 10.96
CA ASP A 117 -17.04 7.88 9.92
C ASP A 117 -16.56 7.44 8.54
N SER A 118 -16.75 6.15 8.23
CA SER A 118 -16.35 5.57 6.96
C SER A 118 -17.12 6.15 5.76
N GLY A 119 -18.35 6.61 5.97
CA GLY A 119 -19.15 7.26 4.91
C GLY A 119 -18.52 8.57 4.46
N ALA A 120 -18.22 9.47 5.38
CA ALA A 120 -17.55 10.73 5.06
C ALA A 120 -16.11 10.52 4.55
N ALA A 121 -15.40 9.53 5.08
CA ALA A 121 -14.07 9.16 4.59
C ALA A 121 -14.12 8.73 3.11
N ARG A 122 -15.05 7.85 2.75
CA ARG A 122 -15.25 7.39 1.36
C ARG A 122 -15.54 8.52 0.40
N ILE A 123 -16.42 9.45 0.79
CA ILE A 123 -16.74 10.65 -0.02
C ILE A 123 -15.48 11.50 -0.22
N THR A 124 -14.70 11.68 0.85
CA THR A 124 -13.44 12.44 0.81
C THR A 124 -12.42 11.82 -0.16
N TYR A 125 -12.24 10.51 -0.13
CA TYR A 125 -11.35 9.82 -1.06
C TYR A 125 -11.86 9.87 -2.50
N ALA A 126 -13.18 9.75 -2.71
CA ALA A 126 -13.78 9.88 -4.03
C ALA A 126 -13.56 11.27 -4.64
N GLU A 127 -13.54 12.32 -3.82
CA GLU A 127 -13.19 13.67 -4.25
C GLU A 127 -11.78 13.73 -4.83
N ILE A 128 -10.78 13.07 -4.22
CA ILE A 128 -9.41 12.98 -4.73
C ILE A 128 -9.40 12.36 -6.12
N LEU A 129 -10.06 11.20 -6.30
CA LEU A 129 -10.10 10.48 -7.57
C LEU A 129 -10.73 11.32 -8.69
N LYS A 130 -11.76 12.10 -8.35
CA LYS A 130 -12.50 12.92 -9.32
C LYS A 130 -11.77 14.21 -9.69
N ARG A 131 -11.16 14.90 -8.72
CA ARG A 131 -10.67 16.26 -8.89
C ARG A 131 -9.15 16.38 -8.99
N TYR A 132 -8.40 15.41 -8.42
CA TYR A 132 -6.95 15.49 -8.24
C TYR A 132 -6.23 14.16 -8.59
N PRO A 133 -6.55 13.52 -9.74
CA PRO A 133 -6.04 12.18 -10.06
C PRO A 133 -4.52 12.12 -10.27
N TYR A 134 -3.86 13.24 -10.55
CA TYR A 134 -2.41 13.29 -10.80
C TYR A 134 -1.60 13.83 -9.63
N ALA A 135 -2.24 14.03 -8.47
CA ALA A 135 -1.55 14.47 -7.26
C ALA A 135 -0.57 13.43 -6.72
N GLN A 136 0.57 13.90 -6.26
CA GLN A 136 1.60 13.07 -5.64
C GLN A 136 2.00 13.64 -4.27
N CYS A 137 2.19 12.80 -3.27
CA CYS A 137 2.67 13.18 -1.95
C CYS A 137 4.13 12.77 -1.78
N TRP A 138 4.94 13.67 -1.25
CA TRP A 138 6.32 13.37 -0.90
C TRP A 138 6.41 12.60 0.43
N ASP A 139 7.30 11.60 0.45
CA ASP A 139 7.64 10.82 1.63
C ASP A 139 9.05 11.19 2.11
N PRO A 140 9.30 11.31 3.42
CA PRO A 140 10.64 11.59 3.96
C PRO A 140 11.77 10.64 3.53
N LYS A 141 11.44 9.54 2.88
CA LYS A 141 12.41 8.60 2.27
C LYS A 141 12.78 8.97 0.83
N ASP A 142 12.61 10.24 0.44
CA ASP A 142 12.89 10.77 -0.89
C ASP A 142 12.11 10.08 -2.03
N VAL A 143 10.84 9.77 -1.77
CA VAL A 143 9.94 9.11 -2.72
C VAL A 143 8.62 9.88 -2.82
N TYR A 144 8.07 10.00 -4.04
CA TYR A 144 6.70 10.42 -4.24
C TYR A 144 5.79 9.20 -4.45
N TRP A 145 4.56 9.30 -3.96
CA TRP A 145 3.52 8.29 -4.15
C TRP A 145 2.22 8.94 -4.64
N SER A 146 1.45 8.19 -5.43
CA SER A 146 0.17 8.67 -5.98
C SER A 146 -0.90 8.74 -4.89
N VAL A 147 -1.38 9.95 -4.61
CA VAL A 147 -2.47 10.18 -3.63
C VAL A 147 -3.77 9.53 -4.11
N ALA A 148 -4.03 9.55 -5.41
CA ALA A 148 -5.21 8.92 -5.99
C ALA A 148 -5.17 7.39 -5.88
N ALA A 149 -4.00 6.76 -6.08
CA ALA A 149 -3.86 5.30 -5.89
C ALA A 149 -4.15 4.92 -4.43
N ALA A 150 -3.56 5.63 -3.47
CA ALA A 150 -3.82 5.39 -2.05
C ALA A 150 -5.29 5.64 -1.67
N ALA A 151 -5.93 6.66 -2.22
CA ALA A 151 -7.35 6.93 -2.01
C ALA A 151 -8.24 5.80 -2.56
N ARG A 152 -7.91 5.24 -3.72
CA ARG A 152 -8.61 4.08 -4.30
C ARG A 152 -8.53 2.86 -3.39
N ASP A 153 -7.35 2.58 -2.85
CA ASP A 153 -7.14 1.50 -1.89
C ASP A 153 -8.00 1.69 -0.65
N ARG A 154 -8.07 2.92 -0.13
CA ARG A 154 -8.90 3.19 1.05
C ARG A 154 -10.39 3.02 0.78
N ILE A 155 -10.88 3.44 -0.40
CA ILE A 155 -12.27 3.17 -0.83
C ILE A 155 -12.52 1.67 -0.88
N GLN A 156 -11.62 0.90 -1.50
CA GLN A 156 -11.75 -0.55 -1.55
C GLN A 156 -11.77 -1.18 -0.15
N CYS A 157 -10.93 -0.70 0.76
CA CYS A 157 -10.94 -1.16 2.15
C CYS A 157 -12.29 -0.90 2.83
N ILE A 158 -12.88 0.28 2.62
CA ILE A 158 -14.18 0.65 3.20
C ILE A 158 -15.30 -0.20 2.58
N ASP A 159 -15.37 -0.28 1.25
CA ASP A 159 -16.44 -0.95 0.51
C ASP A 159 -16.46 -2.47 0.75
N GLN A 160 -15.31 -3.09 0.96
CA GLN A 160 -15.15 -4.53 1.16
C GLN A 160 -14.89 -4.93 2.61
N HIS A 161 -14.92 -3.97 3.54
CA HIS A 161 -14.55 -4.17 4.95
C HIS A 161 -13.15 -4.81 5.09
N ILE A 162 -12.17 -4.30 4.30
CA ILE A 162 -10.79 -4.77 4.28
C ILE A 162 -9.93 -3.83 5.12
N ASP A 163 -9.05 -4.43 5.93
CA ASP A 163 -7.97 -3.74 6.61
C ASP A 163 -6.64 -4.40 6.25
N PHE A 164 -5.81 -3.73 5.44
CA PHE A 164 -4.49 -4.26 5.05
C PHE A 164 -3.48 -4.31 6.21
N GLY A 165 -3.82 -3.77 7.37
CA GLY A 165 -2.96 -3.78 8.56
C GLY A 165 -1.71 -2.90 8.38
N ASP A 166 -0.55 -3.48 8.67
CA ASP A 166 0.75 -2.82 8.54
C ASP A 166 1.37 -2.95 7.13
N TYR A 167 0.63 -3.51 6.19
CA TYR A 167 1.04 -3.79 4.81
C TYR A 167 2.23 -4.76 4.65
N LYS A 168 2.72 -5.38 5.71
CA LYS A 168 3.76 -6.39 5.58
C LYS A 168 3.28 -7.60 4.80
N SER A 169 4.16 -8.21 4.01
CA SER A 169 3.83 -9.37 3.19
C SER A 169 3.25 -10.51 4.02
N SER A 170 3.83 -10.79 5.19
CA SER A 170 3.35 -11.81 6.12
C SER A 170 1.95 -11.49 6.68
N THR A 171 1.65 -10.22 6.98
CA THR A 171 0.32 -9.79 7.43
C THR A 171 -0.72 -9.95 6.32
N LEU A 172 -0.38 -9.54 5.09
CA LEU A 172 -1.26 -9.67 3.93
C LEU A 172 -1.54 -11.14 3.60
N THR A 173 -0.51 -11.98 3.62
CA THR A 173 -0.61 -13.43 3.41
C THR A 173 -1.50 -14.09 4.46
N SER A 174 -1.29 -13.78 5.74
CA SER A 174 -2.10 -14.32 6.84
C SER A 174 -3.57 -13.92 6.71
N LYS A 175 -3.86 -12.64 6.49
CA LYS A 175 -5.23 -12.13 6.27
C LYS A 175 -5.88 -12.71 5.02
N GLY A 176 -5.09 -12.96 3.97
CA GLY A 176 -5.52 -13.64 2.75
C GLY A 176 -6.00 -15.06 3.03
N TRP A 177 -5.20 -15.86 3.74
CA TRP A 177 -5.56 -17.22 4.18
C TRP A 177 -6.80 -17.24 5.06
N ASP A 178 -6.89 -16.36 6.05
CA ASP A 178 -8.03 -16.28 6.96
C ASP A 178 -9.32 -15.93 6.22
N SER A 179 -9.23 -15.00 5.25
CA SER A 179 -10.36 -14.65 4.41
C SER A 179 -10.82 -15.82 3.52
N LEU A 180 -9.86 -16.57 2.97
CA LEU A 180 -10.16 -17.75 2.15
C LEU A 180 -10.84 -18.87 2.96
N LYS A 181 -10.38 -19.13 4.20
CA LYS A 181 -10.99 -20.06 5.15
C LYS A 181 -12.42 -19.66 5.52
N GLN A 182 -12.67 -18.36 5.64
CA GLN A 182 -14.00 -17.78 5.94
C GLN A 182 -14.90 -17.64 4.70
N ASN A 183 -14.51 -18.19 3.53
CA ASN A 183 -15.20 -18.05 2.25
C ASN A 183 -15.41 -16.60 1.78
N ARG A 184 -14.57 -15.67 2.23
CA ARG A 184 -14.55 -14.26 1.83
C ARG A 184 -13.59 -14.08 0.63
N SER A 185 -13.96 -14.68 -0.52
CA SER A 185 -13.06 -14.75 -1.69
C SER A 185 -12.62 -13.37 -2.21
N MET A 186 -13.50 -12.35 -2.20
CA MET A 186 -13.14 -10.98 -2.60
C MET A 186 -12.08 -10.37 -1.67
N ALA A 187 -12.21 -10.58 -0.37
CA ALA A 187 -11.23 -10.10 0.59
C ALA A 187 -9.88 -10.85 0.45
N ALA A 188 -9.94 -12.18 0.29
CA ALA A 188 -8.75 -12.99 0.04
C ALA A 188 -7.99 -12.52 -1.21
N LEU A 189 -8.73 -12.23 -2.31
CA LEU A 189 -8.18 -11.69 -3.54
C LEU A 189 -7.51 -10.33 -3.32
N ALA A 190 -8.17 -9.40 -2.60
CA ALA A 190 -7.63 -8.07 -2.35
C ALA A 190 -6.33 -8.10 -1.51
N TYR A 191 -6.26 -8.96 -0.48
CA TYR A 191 -5.02 -9.15 0.29
C TYR A 191 -3.90 -9.74 -0.56
N ALA A 192 -4.22 -10.75 -1.37
CA ALA A 192 -3.25 -11.38 -2.26
C ALA A 192 -2.74 -10.40 -3.32
N ASP A 193 -3.63 -9.66 -3.99
CA ASP A 193 -3.25 -8.67 -4.99
C ASP A 193 -2.37 -7.56 -4.39
N LYS A 194 -2.70 -7.09 -3.17
CA LYS A 194 -1.89 -6.09 -2.49
C LYS A 194 -0.48 -6.61 -2.15
N CYS A 195 -0.35 -7.85 -1.70
CA CYS A 195 0.95 -8.47 -1.45
C CYS A 195 1.79 -8.58 -2.74
N ILE A 196 1.18 -9.07 -3.83
CA ILE A 196 1.85 -9.23 -5.12
C ILE A 196 2.29 -7.86 -5.67
N GLU A 197 1.42 -6.84 -5.56
CA GLU A 197 1.72 -5.47 -5.97
C GLU A 197 2.94 -4.90 -5.24
N LEU A 198 2.99 -5.07 -3.92
CA LEU A 198 4.02 -4.47 -3.09
C LEU A 198 5.36 -5.21 -3.14
N TYR A 199 5.33 -6.54 -3.25
CA TYR A 199 6.50 -7.39 -3.04
C TYR A 199 6.90 -8.22 -4.26
N GLY A 200 6.15 -8.14 -5.38
CA GLY A 200 6.37 -8.96 -6.57
C GLY A 200 7.77 -8.81 -7.15
N GLU A 201 8.29 -7.57 -7.27
CA GLU A 201 9.64 -7.34 -7.79
C GLU A 201 10.71 -7.91 -6.85
N LYS A 202 10.57 -7.72 -5.53
CA LYS A 202 11.49 -8.30 -4.54
C LYS A 202 11.47 -9.84 -4.58
N ALA A 203 10.30 -10.42 -4.74
CA ALA A 203 10.14 -11.87 -4.90
C ALA A 203 10.83 -12.41 -6.15
N LYS A 204 10.75 -11.69 -7.28
CA LYS A 204 11.48 -12.04 -8.51
C LYS A 204 13.00 -11.97 -8.34
N GLU A 205 13.50 -10.94 -7.66
CA GLU A 205 14.94 -10.85 -7.33
C GLU A 205 15.39 -12.08 -6.51
N MET A 206 14.62 -12.46 -5.50
CA MET A 206 14.90 -13.64 -4.69
C MET A 206 14.82 -14.92 -5.51
N GLN A 207 13.82 -15.09 -6.38
CA GLN A 207 13.71 -16.21 -7.30
C GLN A 207 14.93 -16.33 -8.21
N MET A 208 15.40 -15.22 -8.79
CA MET A 208 16.55 -15.21 -9.69
C MET A 208 17.88 -15.51 -8.99
N SER A 209 17.98 -15.30 -7.67
CA SER A 209 19.17 -15.65 -6.89
C SER A 209 19.29 -17.14 -6.62
N LEU A 210 18.22 -17.90 -6.82
CA LEU A 210 18.16 -19.35 -6.59
C LEU A 210 18.37 -20.14 -7.90
N ARG A 211 19.01 -21.28 -7.79
CA ARG A 211 19.09 -22.31 -8.85
C ARG A 211 18.29 -23.55 -8.50
N ASP A 212 17.96 -23.70 -7.24
CA ASP A 212 17.14 -24.77 -6.67
C ASP A 212 16.49 -24.25 -5.38
N PHE A 213 15.67 -25.06 -4.72
CA PHE A 213 15.10 -24.69 -3.43
C PHE A 213 16.19 -24.38 -2.40
N PRO A 214 15.98 -23.38 -1.52
CA PRO A 214 16.93 -23.08 -0.46
C PRO A 214 17.18 -24.31 0.44
N SER A 215 18.39 -24.41 0.97
CA SER A 215 18.73 -25.44 1.95
C SER A 215 17.86 -25.33 3.20
N SER A 216 17.57 -26.46 3.84
CA SER A 216 16.78 -26.50 5.07
C SER A 216 17.32 -25.52 6.12
N GLY A 217 16.41 -24.70 6.66
CA GLY A 217 16.72 -23.63 7.62
C GLY A 217 16.93 -22.25 6.99
N LEU A 218 17.14 -22.15 5.68
CA LEU A 218 17.30 -20.88 4.95
C LEU A 218 16.01 -20.40 4.26
N GLU A 219 14.92 -21.14 4.34
CA GLU A 219 13.65 -20.81 3.67
C GLU A 219 13.11 -19.45 4.10
N TRP A 220 13.37 -19.05 5.33
CA TRP A 220 12.93 -17.78 5.90
C TRP A 220 13.63 -16.55 5.29
N GLU A 221 14.82 -16.73 4.74
CA GLU A 221 15.55 -15.65 4.07
C GLU A 221 14.87 -15.23 2.77
N TYR A 222 14.08 -16.12 2.16
CA TYR A 222 13.35 -15.88 0.93
C TYR A 222 11.89 -15.46 1.17
N TRP A 223 11.69 -14.67 2.23
CA TRP A 223 10.37 -14.27 2.73
C TRP A 223 9.46 -13.66 1.66
N ALA A 224 9.96 -12.73 0.80
CA ALA A 224 9.15 -12.10 -0.23
C ALA A 224 8.74 -13.11 -1.32
N LEU A 225 9.66 -13.99 -1.73
CA LEU A 225 9.37 -15.07 -2.68
C LEU A 225 8.27 -15.99 -2.14
N ASN A 226 8.40 -16.40 -0.87
CA ASN A 226 7.47 -17.29 -0.21
C ASN A 226 6.09 -16.66 -0.02
N ASP A 227 6.03 -15.40 0.42
CA ASP A 227 4.79 -14.68 0.65
C ASP A 227 4.06 -14.36 -0.67
N VAL A 228 4.77 -13.91 -1.71
CA VAL A 228 4.19 -13.63 -3.03
C VAL A 228 3.70 -14.91 -3.70
N GLY A 229 4.49 -15.99 -3.67
CA GLY A 229 4.06 -17.30 -4.17
C GLY A 229 2.82 -17.80 -3.45
N THR A 230 2.76 -17.65 -2.12
CA THR A 230 1.59 -17.98 -1.31
C THR A 230 0.39 -17.11 -1.66
N CYS A 231 0.59 -15.81 -1.88
CA CYS A 231 -0.48 -14.90 -2.30
C CYS A 231 -1.02 -15.23 -3.70
N LEU A 232 -0.18 -15.65 -4.64
CA LEU A 232 -0.63 -16.17 -5.95
C LEU A 232 -1.46 -17.44 -5.79
N PHE A 233 -1.10 -18.33 -4.86
CA PHE A 233 -1.86 -19.53 -4.57
C PHE A 233 -3.24 -19.20 -3.95
N ILE A 234 -3.28 -18.28 -2.99
CA ILE A 234 -4.52 -17.74 -2.40
C ILE A 234 -5.41 -17.12 -3.49
N LYS A 235 -4.82 -16.29 -4.36
CA LYS A 235 -5.49 -15.66 -5.51
C LYS A 235 -6.12 -16.69 -6.41
N GLY A 236 -5.38 -17.72 -6.81
CA GLY A 236 -5.90 -18.80 -7.64
C GLY A 236 -7.07 -19.51 -6.99
N GLN A 237 -6.98 -19.87 -5.71
CA GLN A 237 -8.09 -20.49 -4.99
C GLN A 237 -9.31 -19.57 -4.82
N ALA A 238 -9.09 -18.28 -4.54
CA ALA A 238 -10.18 -17.32 -4.43
C ALA A 238 -10.92 -17.14 -5.76
N LEU A 239 -10.19 -17.03 -6.86
CA LEU A 239 -10.75 -16.93 -8.22
C LEU A 239 -11.53 -18.18 -8.62
N ALA A 240 -11.00 -19.38 -8.34
CA ALA A 240 -11.70 -20.65 -8.59
C ALA A 240 -13.01 -20.72 -7.80
N LYS A 241 -13.03 -20.35 -6.51
CA LYS A 241 -14.25 -20.26 -5.72
C LYS A 241 -15.28 -19.25 -6.27
N MET A 242 -14.82 -18.26 -7.03
CA MET A 242 -15.68 -17.27 -7.71
C MET A 242 -16.13 -17.71 -9.12
N GLY A 243 -15.78 -18.91 -9.55
CA GLY A 243 -16.06 -19.43 -10.90
C GLY A 243 -15.19 -18.81 -12.00
N LYS A 244 -14.10 -18.15 -11.66
CA LYS A 244 -13.17 -17.48 -12.59
C LYS A 244 -11.98 -18.39 -12.93
N GLU A 245 -12.26 -19.57 -13.50
CA GLU A 245 -11.28 -20.63 -13.71
C GLU A 245 -10.08 -20.20 -14.57
N ALA A 246 -10.31 -19.44 -15.66
CA ALA A 246 -9.21 -18.98 -16.52
C ALA A 246 -8.24 -18.03 -15.78
N GLU A 247 -8.74 -17.17 -14.92
CA GLU A 247 -7.93 -16.26 -14.09
C GLU A 247 -7.21 -17.04 -12.98
N ALA A 248 -7.91 -18.02 -12.36
CA ALA A 248 -7.32 -18.90 -11.35
C ALA A 248 -6.13 -19.70 -11.92
N ASN A 249 -6.31 -20.28 -13.11
CA ASN A 249 -5.25 -21.03 -13.79
C ASN A 249 -4.05 -20.15 -14.13
N ARG A 250 -4.25 -18.88 -14.52
CA ARG A 250 -3.13 -17.94 -14.72
C ARG A 250 -2.35 -17.71 -13.44
N ALA A 251 -3.04 -17.48 -12.30
CA ALA A 251 -2.34 -17.29 -11.02
C ALA A 251 -1.51 -18.53 -10.63
N PHE A 252 -2.00 -19.75 -10.87
CA PHE A 252 -1.21 -20.96 -10.64
C PHE A 252 -0.05 -21.12 -11.64
N GLN A 253 -0.23 -20.72 -12.89
CA GLN A 253 0.84 -20.71 -13.90
C GLN A 253 1.95 -19.70 -13.55
N ASP A 254 1.59 -18.53 -13.00
CA ASP A 254 2.54 -17.52 -12.56
C ASP A 254 3.47 -18.04 -11.46
N ILE A 255 2.95 -18.89 -10.54
CA ILE A 255 3.79 -19.58 -9.55
C ILE A 255 4.84 -20.43 -10.25
N LEU A 256 4.44 -21.24 -11.23
CA LEU A 256 5.34 -22.15 -11.93
C LEU A 256 6.37 -21.45 -12.78
N GLY A 257 5.99 -20.34 -13.43
CA GLY A 257 6.84 -19.62 -14.36
C GLY A 257 7.79 -18.61 -13.71
N SER A 258 7.31 -17.93 -12.65
CA SER A 258 8.03 -16.79 -12.09
C SER A 258 8.47 -16.95 -10.65
N TYR A 259 7.90 -17.92 -9.90
CA TYR A 259 8.12 -18.12 -8.47
C TYR A 259 8.25 -19.61 -8.12
N GLY A 260 8.94 -20.38 -8.98
CA GLY A 260 9.00 -21.84 -8.92
C GLY A 260 9.63 -22.41 -7.66
N TYR A 261 10.49 -21.65 -6.98
CA TYR A 261 11.12 -22.05 -5.71
C TYR A 261 10.40 -21.53 -4.48
N ALA A 262 9.23 -20.89 -4.63
CA ALA A 262 8.42 -20.42 -3.52
C ALA A 262 7.90 -21.61 -2.69
N GLN A 263 7.95 -21.44 -1.37
CA GLN A 263 7.47 -22.39 -0.38
C GLN A 263 6.51 -21.73 0.60
N CYS A 264 5.56 -22.47 1.12
CA CYS A 264 4.63 -21.98 2.15
C CYS A 264 4.82 -22.76 3.44
N TRP A 265 4.87 -22.06 4.57
CA TRP A 265 4.94 -22.68 5.89
C TRP A 265 3.59 -23.24 6.31
N ASP A 266 3.58 -24.51 6.73
CA ASP A 266 2.43 -25.13 7.36
C ASP A 266 2.55 -25.05 8.88
N ASN A 267 1.68 -24.25 9.52
CA ASN A 267 1.68 -24.05 10.96
C ASN A 267 1.33 -25.32 11.75
N ASN A 268 0.54 -26.22 11.18
CA ASN A 268 0.12 -27.45 11.84
C ASN A 268 1.18 -28.54 11.73
N GLY A 269 1.77 -28.67 10.53
CA GLY A 269 2.80 -29.66 10.26
C GLY A 269 4.21 -29.23 10.62
N GLN A 270 4.42 -27.91 10.84
CA GLN A 270 5.74 -27.30 11.10
C GLN A 270 6.78 -27.63 10.02
N TRP A 271 6.40 -27.50 8.75
CA TRP A 271 7.25 -27.74 7.60
C TRP A 271 6.90 -26.81 6.43
N PHE A 272 7.88 -26.63 5.52
CA PHE A 272 7.64 -25.90 4.27
C PHE A 272 7.18 -26.86 3.17
N TRP A 273 6.11 -26.49 2.45
CA TRP A 273 5.63 -27.21 1.28
C TRP A 273 5.80 -26.38 0.01
N LYS A 274 6.06 -27.07 -1.11
CA LYS A 274 6.35 -26.46 -2.40
C LYS A 274 5.06 -26.01 -3.07
N LEU A 275 4.91 -24.70 -3.28
CA LEU A 275 3.74 -24.10 -3.92
C LEU A 275 3.55 -24.56 -5.35
N GLY A 276 4.65 -24.74 -6.10
CA GLY A 276 4.60 -25.25 -7.47
C GLY A 276 3.96 -26.62 -7.59
N ASP A 277 4.20 -27.55 -6.65
CA ASP A 277 3.60 -28.88 -6.68
C ASP A 277 2.09 -28.83 -6.43
N ALA A 278 1.65 -27.98 -5.50
CA ALA A 278 0.22 -27.78 -5.25
C ALA A 278 -0.47 -27.09 -6.43
N ALA A 279 0.16 -26.08 -7.05
CA ALA A 279 -0.35 -25.40 -8.23
C ALA A 279 -0.53 -26.36 -9.42
N ARG A 280 0.47 -27.23 -9.67
CA ARG A 280 0.35 -28.27 -10.72
C ARG A 280 -0.85 -29.19 -10.49
N LYS A 281 -1.04 -29.67 -9.27
CA LYS A 281 -2.19 -30.55 -8.95
C LYS A 281 -3.52 -29.89 -9.26
N LEU A 282 -3.67 -28.58 -8.97
CA LEU A 282 -4.91 -27.84 -9.27
C LEU A 282 -5.10 -27.62 -10.78
N LEU A 283 -4.02 -27.29 -11.52
CA LEU A 283 -4.07 -27.14 -12.97
C LEU A 283 -4.42 -28.43 -13.73
N TYR A 284 -3.96 -29.59 -13.24
CA TYR A 284 -4.30 -30.90 -13.86
C TYR A 284 -5.74 -31.29 -13.56
N LYS A 285 -6.24 -31.07 -12.35
CA LYS A 285 -7.61 -31.38 -11.97
C LYS A 285 -8.63 -30.66 -12.84
N ASN A 286 -8.32 -29.44 -13.26
CA ASN A 286 -9.19 -28.61 -14.11
C ASN A 286 -9.13 -29.00 -15.61
N LYS A 287 -8.27 -29.94 -16.02
CA LYS A 287 -8.20 -30.45 -17.42
C LYS A 287 -8.99 -31.74 -17.64
N GLU A 288 -9.45 -32.38 -16.56
CA GLU A 288 -10.21 -33.64 -16.62
C GLU A 288 -11.74 -33.42 -16.54
N ILE A 289 -12.19 -32.15 -16.57
CA ILE A 289 -13.59 -31.74 -16.64
C ILE A 289 -13.85 -31.10 -18.00
#